data_a5d50b6e1ccb34d07f84b776ca93452a
#
_entry.id   a5d50b6e1ccb34d07f84b776ca93452a
#
_cell.length_a   1.000
_cell.length_b   1.000
_cell.length_c   1.000
_cell.angle_alpha   90.00
_cell.angle_beta   90.00
_cell.angle_gamma   90.00
#
_symmetry.space_group_name_H-M   'P 1'
#
loop_
_entity.id
_entity.type
_entity.pdbx_description
1 polymer ?
#
loop_
_entity_poly.entity_id
_entity_poly.type
_entity_poly.pdbx_seq_one_letter_code
_entity_poly.pdbx_strand_id
1 'polypeptide(L)'
;ENDDTSFEAFCFMNRVIFLQNSIKGYAKKHGTGTECNFQDFINPKNHDNNFGWRPFQIAFILMNLAGIVDPKHKDREVVDLLYFPTGGGKTEAYLGLMAFVIANRRLRASDEEEYNRDGGVTVMLRYTLRLLTTQQRDRITKMVLAAEMIRRQAYPQFGKEPISIGFWVGGGVTPNKFDEFIEKADNPQAARSARNHVYKQLLTCPFCGKPLKEENFNIDPDKKSIEIFCSDRDCQFYRYKNDRIPIPVYLVDEEIYAKCPTIILSTVDKFARLPWDVNTNALFGRVDRKCSRDGYVAIGAEHGRHNKTAPLPASTMVNIRPFLPPELIIQDELHLITGPLGTVYGAYETIIEDMCIHDGIKPKYVVSTATIKNAAAQTRCLYARKNTTQFPPNGFEIGDSFFIREISVDDDPFRKYVGVCAPGQSVKTALLRVYAIILQAAYTYSLQDEYKDVID
;
A
#
# COMPACT_ATOMS: atom_id res chain seq x y z
N GLU A 1 28.23 5.30 7.30
CA GLU A 1 29.35 5.12 6.36
C GLU A 1 29.90 3.71 6.59
N ASN A 2 30.05 2.87 5.58
CA ASN A 2 30.47 1.45 5.62
C ASN A 2 29.44 0.43 6.15
N ASP A 3 28.17 0.62 5.91
CA ASP A 3 27.15 -0.42 6.13
C ASP A 3 26.69 -0.97 4.77
N ASP A 4 27.34 -2.03 4.31
CA ASP A 4 27.05 -2.68 3.02
C ASP A 4 25.60 -3.16 2.94
N THR A 5 25.02 -3.56 4.06
CA THR A 5 23.61 -3.97 4.16
C THR A 5 22.66 -2.80 3.84
N SER A 6 22.90 -1.65 4.43
CA SER A 6 22.10 -0.44 4.16
C SER A 6 22.30 0.06 2.73
N PHE A 7 23.51 -0.06 2.18
CA PHE A 7 23.79 0.28 0.80
C PHE A 7 23.03 -0.65 -0.17
N GLU A 8 23.03 -1.96 0.07
CA GLU A 8 22.29 -2.92 -0.75
C GLU A 8 20.77 -2.69 -0.64
N ALA A 9 20.27 -2.35 0.56
CA ALA A 9 18.86 -1.97 0.74
C ALA A 9 18.50 -0.70 -0.05
N PHE A 10 19.42 0.26 -0.11
CA PHE A 10 19.25 1.48 -0.92
C PHE A 10 19.27 1.16 -2.42
N CYS A 11 20.15 0.27 -2.87
CA CYS A 11 20.16 -0.22 -4.24
C CYS A 11 18.87 -0.96 -4.59
N PHE A 12 18.38 -1.83 -3.69
CA PHE A 12 17.09 -2.51 -3.86
C PHE A 12 15.95 -1.52 -4.01
N MET A 13 15.85 -0.51 -3.15
CA MET A 13 14.84 0.55 -3.22
C MET A 13 14.83 1.22 -4.60
N ASN A 14 15.99 1.63 -5.10
CA ASN A 14 16.09 2.29 -6.40
C ASN A 14 15.65 1.37 -7.54
N ARG A 15 16.05 0.10 -7.51
CA ARG A 15 15.63 -0.91 -8.49
C ARG A 15 14.13 -1.15 -8.45
N VAL A 16 13.52 -1.21 -7.24
CA VAL A 16 12.07 -1.38 -7.05
C VAL A 16 11.31 -0.21 -7.67
N ILE A 17 11.70 1.03 -7.38
CA ILE A 17 10.99 2.21 -7.89
C ILE A 17 11.17 2.36 -9.40
N PHE A 18 12.35 2.05 -9.92
CA PHE A 18 12.57 1.99 -11.37
C PHE A 18 11.64 0.96 -12.03
N LEU A 19 11.59 -0.26 -11.50
CA LEU A 19 10.76 -1.33 -12.04
C LEU A 19 9.25 -1.03 -11.88
N GLN A 20 8.84 -0.43 -10.77
CA GLN A 20 7.47 0.03 -10.56
C GLN A 20 7.02 1.03 -11.63
N ASN A 21 7.87 2.01 -11.95
CA ASN A 21 7.59 3.00 -12.99
C ASN A 21 7.55 2.35 -14.39
N SER A 22 8.44 1.40 -14.65
CA SER A 22 8.43 0.59 -15.89
C SER A 22 7.15 -0.21 -16.03
N ILE A 23 6.71 -0.87 -14.96
CA ILE A 23 5.41 -1.59 -14.91
C ILE A 23 4.25 -0.63 -15.16
N LYS A 24 4.27 0.57 -14.56
CA LYS A 24 3.23 1.59 -14.76
C LYS A 24 3.13 2.02 -16.23
N GLY A 25 4.26 2.28 -16.88
CA GLY A 25 4.32 2.62 -18.29
C GLY A 25 3.82 1.49 -19.19
N TYR A 26 4.31 0.28 -18.93
CA TYR A 26 3.88 -0.93 -19.65
C TYR A 26 2.38 -1.18 -19.49
N ALA A 27 1.87 -1.19 -18.26
CA ALA A 27 0.46 -1.43 -17.98
C ALA A 27 -0.46 -0.40 -18.66
N LYS A 28 -0.05 0.88 -18.69
CA LYS A 28 -0.81 1.93 -19.39
C LYS A 28 -0.90 1.65 -20.87
N LYS A 29 0.19 1.26 -21.54
CA LYS A 29 0.25 1.05 -22.99
C LYS A 29 -0.36 -0.29 -23.39
N HIS A 30 0.06 -1.38 -22.73
CA HIS A 30 -0.43 -2.72 -23.02
C HIS A 30 -1.91 -2.91 -22.66
N GLY A 31 -2.36 -2.30 -21.57
CA GLY A 31 -3.75 -2.32 -21.11
C GLY A 31 -4.74 -1.77 -22.14
N THR A 32 -4.35 -0.78 -22.93
CA THR A 32 -5.16 -0.23 -24.03
C THR A 32 -5.17 -1.08 -25.29
N GLY A 33 -4.46 -2.21 -25.31
CA GLY A 33 -4.40 -3.13 -26.47
C GLY A 33 -3.28 -2.82 -27.44
N THR A 34 -2.39 -1.86 -27.14
CA THR A 34 -1.22 -1.59 -27.98
C THR A 34 -0.18 -2.70 -27.80
N GLU A 35 0.27 -3.29 -28.89
CA GLU A 35 1.39 -4.23 -28.88
C GLU A 35 2.65 -3.54 -28.35
N CYS A 36 3.23 -4.08 -27.28
CA CYS A 36 4.48 -3.60 -26.71
C CYS A 36 5.12 -4.70 -25.86
N ASN A 37 6.46 -4.68 -25.77
CA ASN A 37 7.23 -5.64 -24.99
C ASN A 37 7.65 -5.01 -23.67
N PHE A 38 7.50 -5.72 -22.54
CA PHE A 38 7.94 -5.24 -21.23
C PHE A 38 9.44 -4.92 -21.18
N GLN A 39 10.27 -5.66 -21.95
CA GLN A 39 11.72 -5.41 -22.03
C GLN A 39 12.07 -3.99 -22.51
N ASP A 40 11.22 -3.39 -23.33
CA ASP A 40 11.43 -2.03 -23.80
C ASP A 40 11.29 -1.00 -22.66
N PHE A 41 10.46 -1.31 -21.66
CA PHE A 41 10.19 -0.45 -20.50
C PHE A 41 11.21 -0.61 -19.38
N ILE A 42 11.98 -1.69 -19.33
CA ILE A 42 13.05 -1.89 -18.34
C ILE A 42 14.43 -1.56 -18.89
N ASN A 43 14.54 -1.19 -20.16
CA ASN A 43 15.80 -0.77 -20.76
C ASN A 43 16.07 0.71 -20.42
N PRO A 44 17.11 1.02 -19.62
CA PRO A 44 17.41 2.39 -19.21
C PRO A 44 17.62 3.37 -20.37
N LYS A 45 18.04 2.86 -21.55
CA LYS A 45 18.26 3.68 -22.73
C LYS A 45 16.97 4.23 -23.36
N ASN A 46 15.83 3.63 -23.06
CA ASN A 46 14.52 4.02 -23.57
C ASN A 46 13.80 5.01 -22.66
N HIS A 47 14.42 5.43 -21.55
CA HIS A 47 13.84 6.38 -20.62
C HIS A 47 14.40 7.78 -20.83
N ASP A 48 13.51 8.77 -20.85
CA ASP A 48 13.86 10.16 -20.84
C ASP A 48 14.54 10.55 -19.52
N ASN A 49 15.31 11.65 -19.53
CA ASN A 49 15.98 12.20 -18.33
C ASN A 49 15.04 12.52 -17.15
N ASN A 50 13.72 12.45 -17.36
CA ASN A 50 12.68 12.66 -16.35
C ASN A 50 12.40 11.42 -15.47
N PHE A 51 13.10 10.30 -15.68
CA PHE A 51 12.89 9.02 -14.98
C PHE A 51 13.76 8.91 -13.72
N GLY A 52 13.77 9.95 -12.89
CA GLY A 52 14.56 10.02 -11.66
C GLY A 52 13.74 10.45 -10.46
N TRP A 53 14.37 10.39 -9.29
CA TRP A 53 13.83 10.99 -8.09
C TRP A 53 13.75 12.52 -8.24
N ARG A 54 12.62 13.09 -7.87
CA ARG A 54 12.57 14.54 -7.66
C ARG A 54 13.47 14.91 -6.48
N PRO A 55 14.15 16.06 -6.47
CA PRO A 55 15.08 16.45 -5.40
C PRO A 55 14.48 16.30 -3.99
N PHE A 56 13.22 16.70 -3.79
CA PHE A 56 12.56 16.58 -2.48
C PHE A 56 12.31 15.13 -2.07
N GLN A 57 12.04 14.23 -3.02
CA GLN A 57 11.77 12.81 -2.73
C GLN A 57 13.03 12.14 -2.18
N ILE A 58 14.15 12.29 -2.90
CA ILE A 58 15.41 11.69 -2.46
C ILE A 58 15.91 12.31 -1.16
N ALA A 59 15.78 13.65 -1.00
CA ALA A 59 16.16 14.34 0.22
C ALA A 59 15.35 13.83 1.42
N PHE A 60 14.03 13.67 1.26
CA PHE A 60 13.16 13.12 2.31
C PHE A 60 13.55 11.68 2.67
N ILE A 61 13.84 10.84 1.67
CA ILE A 61 14.29 9.46 1.89
C ILE A 61 15.59 9.47 2.70
N LEU A 62 16.61 10.20 2.24
CA LEU A 62 17.93 10.25 2.89
C LEU A 62 17.84 10.74 4.33
N MET A 63 17.01 11.73 4.61
CA MET A 63 16.76 12.26 5.95
C MET A 63 16.24 11.17 6.93
N ASN A 64 15.45 10.24 6.44
CA ASN A 64 14.86 9.19 7.25
C ASN A 64 15.76 7.96 7.48
N LEU A 65 16.80 7.76 6.66
CA LEU A 65 17.59 6.51 6.68
C LEU A 65 18.26 6.26 8.03
N ALA A 66 18.86 7.28 8.63
CA ALA A 66 19.57 7.11 9.91
C ALA A 66 18.65 6.57 11.03
N GLY A 67 17.45 7.15 11.16
CA GLY A 67 16.45 6.70 12.15
C GLY A 67 15.82 5.35 11.83
N ILE A 68 15.93 4.87 10.60
CA ILE A 68 15.45 3.53 10.18
C ILE A 68 16.54 2.49 10.45
N VAL A 69 17.77 2.77 10.04
CA VAL A 69 18.91 1.82 10.11
C VAL A 69 19.39 1.59 11.53
N ASP A 70 19.53 2.66 12.31
CA ASP A 70 19.95 2.58 13.70
C ASP A 70 18.75 2.71 14.64
N PRO A 71 18.34 1.62 15.32
CA PRO A 71 17.23 1.63 16.27
C PRO A 71 17.40 2.61 17.44
N LYS A 72 18.64 2.99 17.78
CA LYS A 72 18.97 3.91 18.88
C LYS A 72 19.17 5.35 18.41
N HIS A 73 19.09 5.61 17.12
CA HIS A 73 19.26 6.95 16.59
C HIS A 73 18.14 7.89 17.08
N LYS A 74 18.51 9.09 17.49
CA LYS A 74 17.55 10.11 18.02
C LYS A 74 16.39 10.39 17.07
N ASP A 75 16.62 10.31 15.76
CA ASP A 75 15.59 10.58 14.74
C ASP A 75 14.57 9.44 14.59
N ARG A 76 14.81 8.28 15.23
CA ARG A 76 13.82 7.18 15.26
C ARG A 76 12.52 7.60 15.93
N GLU A 77 12.61 8.41 16.97
CA GLU A 77 11.45 8.90 17.73
C GLU A 77 10.83 10.18 17.15
N VAL A 78 11.46 10.79 16.13
CA VAL A 78 10.89 11.94 15.44
C VAL A 78 9.79 11.48 14.48
N VAL A 79 8.67 12.18 14.44
CA VAL A 79 7.64 12.02 13.40
C VAL A 79 8.00 12.92 12.24
N ASP A 80 8.28 12.32 11.09
CA ASP A 80 8.59 13.09 9.88
C ASP A 80 7.33 13.40 9.08
N LEU A 81 7.01 14.68 9.00
CA LEU A 81 5.85 15.21 8.33
C LEU A 81 6.23 15.66 6.91
N LEU A 82 5.84 14.86 5.92
CA LEU A 82 5.98 15.22 4.51
C LEU A 82 4.83 16.14 4.09
N TYR A 83 5.13 17.42 3.99
CA TYR A 83 4.23 18.44 3.50
C TYR A 83 4.54 18.79 2.06
N PHE A 84 3.65 18.45 1.15
CA PHE A 84 3.78 18.76 -0.26
C PHE A 84 2.39 18.85 -0.90
N PRO A 85 2.17 19.69 -1.91
CA PRO A 85 0.88 19.77 -2.60
C PRO A 85 0.40 18.43 -3.12
N THR A 86 -0.92 18.25 -3.20
CA THR A 86 -1.53 17.07 -3.79
C THR A 86 -1.12 16.96 -5.26
N GLY A 87 -0.74 15.76 -5.70
CA GLY A 87 -0.19 15.54 -7.05
C GLY A 87 1.32 15.83 -7.18
N GLY A 88 1.97 16.39 -6.16
CA GLY A 88 3.40 16.70 -6.17
C GLY A 88 4.36 15.50 -6.14
N GLY A 89 3.85 14.27 -5.91
CA GLY A 89 4.66 13.05 -5.89
C GLY A 89 5.09 12.59 -4.49
N LYS A 90 4.36 12.96 -3.42
CA LYS A 90 4.60 12.46 -2.05
C LYS A 90 4.63 10.93 -1.96
N THR A 91 3.72 10.29 -2.71
CA THR A 91 3.56 8.84 -2.71
C THR A 91 4.86 8.12 -3.04
N GLU A 92 5.56 8.54 -4.07
CA GLU A 92 6.82 7.93 -4.50
C GLU A 92 7.89 7.98 -3.41
N ALA A 93 7.94 9.07 -2.62
CA ALA A 93 8.91 9.20 -1.53
C ALA A 93 8.68 8.15 -0.44
N TYR A 94 7.44 7.97 0.02
CA TYR A 94 7.19 6.95 1.03
C TYR A 94 7.16 5.52 0.46
N LEU A 95 6.83 5.29 -0.81
CA LEU A 95 7.02 3.98 -1.45
C LEU A 95 8.51 3.58 -1.49
N GLY A 96 9.39 4.56 -1.76
CA GLY A 96 10.83 4.35 -1.64
C GLY A 96 11.25 3.93 -0.23
N LEU A 97 10.79 4.67 0.80
CA LEU A 97 11.07 4.29 2.19
C LEU A 97 10.55 2.89 2.53
N MET A 98 9.35 2.52 2.09
CA MET A 98 8.80 1.18 2.29
C MET A 98 9.70 0.12 1.69
N ALA A 99 10.13 0.29 0.43
CA ALA A 99 11.02 -0.66 -0.24
C ALA A 99 12.39 -0.77 0.49
N PHE A 100 12.93 0.36 0.95
CA PHE A 100 14.17 0.37 1.73
C PHE A 100 14.04 -0.42 3.05
N VAL A 101 13.00 -0.13 3.84
CA VAL A 101 12.78 -0.79 5.15
C VAL A 101 12.60 -2.30 4.97
N ILE A 102 11.85 -2.74 3.97
CA ILE A 102 11.64 -4.15 3.67
C ILE A 102 12.97 -4.86 3.37
N ALA A 103 13.80 -4.26 2.51
CA ALA A 103 15.11 -4.83 2.18
C ALA A 103 16.06 -4.81 3.37
N ASN A 104 16.18 -3.68 4.08
CA ASN A 104 17.05 -3.54 5.24
C ASN A 104 16.71 -4.55 6.35
N ARG A 105 15.40 -4.77 6.61
CA ARG A 105 14.93 -5.78 7.56
C ARG A 105 15.38 -7.19 7.15
N ARG A 106 15.16 -7.57 5.90
CA ARG A 106 15.42 -8.93 5.40
C ARG A 106 16.90 -9.23 5.23
N LEU A 107 17.70 -8.26 4.80
CA LEU A 107 19.16 -8.39 4.67
C LEU A 107 19.86 -8.57 6.02
N ARG A 108 19.24 -8.15 7.11
CA ARG A 108 19.74 -8.32 8.49
C ARG A 108 19.20 -9.58 9.17
N ALA A 109 18.52 -10.46 8.44
CA ALA A 109 17.99 -11.70 9.01
C ALA A 109 19.14 -12.64 9.44
N SER A 110 19.02 -13.18 10.65
CA SER A 110 19.93 -14.18 11.20
C SER A 110 19.13 -15.34 11.83
N ASP A 111 19.69 -16.54 11.76
CA ASP A 111 19.09 -17.71 12.39
C ASP A 111 19.29 -17.74 13.92
N GLU A 112 20.16 -16.89 14.44
CA GLU A 112 20.46 -16.79 15.88
C GLU A 112 19.54 -15.81 16.62
N GLU A 113 18.75 -14.99 15.91
CA GLU A 113 17.86 -14.01 16.52
C GLU A 113 16.58 -14.65 17.08
N GLU A 114 16.03 -14.02 18.12
CA GLU A 114 14.75 -14.41 18.72
C GLU A 114 13.58 -14.24 17.74
N TYR A 115 13.66 -13.24 16.87
CA TYR A 115 12.64 -12.89 15.88
C TYR A 115 13.03 -13.32 14.47
N ASN A 116 12.03 -13.74 13.70
CA ASN A 116 12.19 -13.98 12.27
C ASN A 116 11.99 -12.68 11.49
N ARG A 117 13.01 -12.24 10.75
CA ARG A 117 12.97 -11.01 9.93
C ARG A 117 12.49 -11.24 8.49
N ASP A 118 12.41 -12.50 8.05
CA ASP A 118 12.08 -12.85 6.67
C ASP A 118 10.58 -12.62 6.34
N GLY A 119 9.71 -12.83 7.32
CA GLY A 119 8.27 -12.69 7.19
C GLY A 119 7.66 -11.62 8.10
N GLY A 120 6.34 -11.60 8.16
CA GLY A 120 5.55 -10.69 8.97
C GLY A 120 5.43 -9.27 8.41
N VAL A 121 4.55 -8.51 9.03
CA VAL A 121 4.26 -7.14 8.61
C VAL A 121 5.45 -6.23 8.93
N THR A 122 6.02 -5.64 7.90
CA THR A 122 7.13 -4.68 8.02
C THR A 122 6.61 -3.24 8.03
N VAL A 123 5.58 -2.97 7.21
CA VAL A 123 5.04 -1.62 7.02
C VAL A 123 3.53 -1.62 7.20
N MET A 124 3.05 -0.66 7.99
CA MET A 124 1.63 -0.31 8.05
C MET A 124 1.40 1.02 7.34
N LEU A 125 0.67 1.00 6.24
CA LEU A 125 0.25 2.19 5.51
C LEU A 125 -1.24 2.43 5.75
N ARG A 126 -1.57 3.61 6.24
CA ARG A 126 -2.90 3.95 6.74
C ARG A 126 -3.51 5.13 6.00
N TYR A 127 -4.78 4.97 5.67
CA TYR A 127 -5.60 5.99 5.02
C TYR A 127 -6.89 6.20 5.79
N THR A 128 -7.57 7.33 5.58
CA THR A 128 -8.98 7.43 5.88
C THR A 128 -9.79 6.73 4.79
N LEU A 129 -10.90 6.08 5.16
CA LEU A 129 -11.70 5.25 4.25
C LEU A 129 -12.08 5.97 2.94
N ARG A 130 -12.38 7.29 3.02
CA ARG A 130 -12.83 8.09 1.88
C ARG A 130 -11.76 8.36 0.82
N LEU A 131 -10.49 8.27 1.18
CA LEU A 131 -9.38 8.64 0.30
C LEU A 131 -8.57 7.46 -0.23
N LEU A 132 -8.86 6.25 0.21
CA LEU A 132 -8.22 5.05 -0.35
C LEU A 132 -8.79 4.76 -1.74
N THR A 133 -8.27 5.45 -2.74
CA THR A 133 -8.69 5.30 -4.13
C THR A 133 -8.12 4.04 -4.78
N THR A 134 -8.78 3.57 -5.85
CA THR A 134 -8.26 2.47 -6.68
C THR A 134 -6.86 2.78 -7.22
N GLN A 135 -6.60 4.05 -7.56
CA GLN A 135 -5.30 4.50 -8.05
C GLN A 135 -4.17 4.35 -7.01
N GLN A 136 -4.44 4.65 -5.74
CA GLN A 136 -3.44 4.47 -4.67
C GLN A 136 -3.15 2.98 -4.43
N ARG A 137 -4.20 2.14 -4.40
CA ARG A 137 -4.04 0.69 -4.30
C ARG A 137 -3.20 0.13 -5.45
N ASP A 138 -3.48 0.54 -6.67
CA ASP A 138 -2.76 0.14 -7.87
C ASP A 138 -1.27 0.53 -7.80
N ARG A 139 -0.95 1.76 -7.36
CA ARG A 139 0.44 2.22 -7.20
C ARG A 139 1.24 1.38 -6.21
N ILE A 140 0.67 1.12 -5.04
CA ILE A 140 1.33 0.33 -3.99
C ILE A 140 1.48 -1.11 -4.44
N THR A 141 0.46 -1.68 -5.08
CA THR A 141 0.52 -3.04 -5.61
C THR A 141 1.61 -3.18 -6.67
N LYS A 142 1.78 -2.22 -7.56
CA LYS A 142 2.88 -2.21 -8.55
C LYS A 142 4.26 -2.20 -7.89
N MET A 143 4.42 -1.45 -6.79
CA MET A 143 5.67 -1.45 -6.01
C MET A 143 5.90 -2.83 -5.37
N VAL A 144 4.87 -3.46 -4.81
CA VAL A 144 4.96 -4.82 -4.25
C VAL A 144 5.33 -5.84 -5.33
N LEU A 145 4.72 -5.75 -6.52
CA LEU A 145 5.10 -6.62 -7.66
C LEU A 145 6.56 -6.45 -8.05
N ALA A 146 7.02 -5.20 -8.17
CA ALA A 146 8.40 -4.89 -8.50
C ALA A 146 9.36 -5.47 -7.45
N ALA A 147 9.07 -5.28 -6.17
CA ALA A 147 9.86 -5.80 -5.05
C ALA A 147 9.90 -7.34 -5.05
N GLU A 148 8.76 -8.00 -5.25
CA GLU A 148 8.68 -9.47 -5.29
C GLU A 148 9.42 -10.05 -6.51
N MET A 149 9.32 -9.41 -7.66
CA MET A 149 10.07 -9.82 -8.86
C MET A 149 11.58 -9.77 -8.61
N ILE A 150 12.10 -8.69 -8.00
CA ILE A 150 13.52 -8.56 -7.66
C ILE A 150 13.91 -9.60 -6.61
N ARG A 151 13.11 -9.79 -5.54
CA ARG A 151 13.36 -10.80 -4.53
C ARG A 151 13.51 -12.19 -5.14
N ARG A 152 12.64 -12.56 -6.05
CA ARG A 152 12.67 -13.88 -6.72
C ARG A 152 13.90 -14.06 -7.59
N GLN A 153 14.33 -13.02 -8.30
CA GLN A 153 15.54 -13.06 -9.13
C GLN A 153 16.81 -13.19 -8.28
N ALA A 154 16.83 -12.54 -7.11
CA ALA A 154 17.97 -12.52 -6.21
C ALA A 154 17.82 -13.50 -5.02
N TYR A 155 16.98 -14.55 -5.16
CA TYR A 155 16.76 -15.54 -4.11
C TYR A 155 18.08 -16.26 -3.71
N PRO A 156 18.37 -16.44 -2.42
CA PRO A 156 17.57 -16.12 -1.23
C PRO A 156 17.93 -14.78 -0.56
N GLN A 157 18.69 -13.91 -1.20
CA GLN A 157 19.27 -12.68 -0.63
C GLN A 157 18.24 -11.80 0.12
N PHE A 158 17.04 -11.63 -0.44
CA PHE A 158 15.96 -10.83 0.17
C PHE A 158 14.89 -11.72 0.81
N GLY A 159 15.30 -12.85 1.40
CA GLY A 159 14.43 -13.74 2.14
C GLY A 159 13.63 -14.74 1.31
N LYS A 160 13.01 -15.70 2.00
CA LYS A 160 12.23 -16.81 1.41
C LYS A 160 10.76 -16.47 1.28
N GLU A 161 10.19 -15.73 2.26
CA GLU A 161 8.78 -15.39 2.27
C GLU A 161 8.46 -14.34 1.19
N PRO A 162 7.32 -14.45 0.47
CA PRO A 162 6.94 -13.48 -0.56
C PRO A 162 6.83 -12.05 -0.02
N ILE A 163 7.21 -11.06 -0.83
CA ILE A 163 6.84 -9.66 -0.57
C ILE A 163 5.41 -9.47 -1.06
N SER A 164 4.49 -9.19 -0.13
CA SER A 164 3.04 -9.18 -0.39
C SER A 164 2.34 -8.05 0.35
N ILE A 165 1.10 -7.78 -0.05
CA ILE A 165 0.26 -6.74 0.54
C ILE A 165 -1.10 -7.30 0.95
N GLY A 166 -1.58 -6.90 2.13
CA GLY A 166 -2.94 -7.14 2.59
C GLY A 166 -3.77 -5.86 2.57
N PHE A 167 -4.96 -5.92 1.98
CA PHE A 167 -5.92 -4.81 2.03
C PHE A 167 -6.85 -5.00 3.23
N TRP A 168 -6.40 -4.51 4.38
CA TRP A 168 -7.10 -4.59 5.66
C TRP A 168 -8.01 -3.38 5.84
N VAL A 169 -9.16 -3.41 5.17
CA VAL A 169 -10.12 -2.30 5.06
C VAL A 169 -11.48 -2.71 5.61
N GLY A 170 -12.41 -1.75 5.81
CA GLY A 170 -13.70 -2.02 6.44
C GLY A 170 -14.54 -3.10 5.75
N GLY A 171 -15.34 -3.86 6.51
CA GLY A 171 -16.14 -4.99 6.01
C GLY A 171 -17.17 -4.67 4.92
N GLY A 172 -17.51 -3.39 4.72
CA GLY A 172 -18.29 -2.93 3.56
C GLY A 172 -17.48 -2.86 2.25
N VAL A 173 -16.16 -3.11 2.30
CA VAL A 173 -15.25 -3.03 1.16
C VAL A 173 -14.64 -4.40 0.84
N THR A 174 -14.24 -5.15 1.87
CA THR A 174 -13.69 -6.52 1.74
C THR A 174 -14.31 -7.44 2.79
N PRO A 175 -14.53 -8.74 2.47
CA PRO A 175 -15.01 -9.73 3.44
C PRO A 175 -14.02 -9.91 4.60
N ASN A 176 -14.54 -10.27 5.77
CA ASN A 176 -13.70 -10.57 6.93
C ASN A 176 -13.35 -12.07 7.03
N LYS A 177 -14.25 -12.95 6.60
CA LYS A 177 -14.11 -14.41 6.72
C LYS A 177 -14.46 -15.14 5.44
N PHE A 178 -13.87 -16.33 5.24
CA PHE A 178 -14.18 -17.18 4.08
C PHE A 178 -15.59 -17.79 4.14
N ASP A 179 -16.19 -17.91 5.31
CA ASP A 179 -17.58 -18.33 5.45
C ASP A 179 -18.58 -17.41 4.72
N GLU A 180 -18.18 -16.16 4.45
CA GLU A 180 -18.98 -15.20 3.69
C GLU A 180 -19.12 -15.57 2.20
N PHE A 181 -18.24 -16.44 1.67
CA PHE A 181 -18.30 -16.94 0.28
C PHE A 181 -19.15 -18.18 0.11
N ILE A 182 -19.57 -18.82 1.23
CA ILE A 182 -20.39 -20.03 1.21
C ILE A 182 -21.85 -19.64 1.02
N GLU A 183 -22.48 -20.19 -0.01
CA GLU A 183 -23.90 -19.94 -0.26
C GLU A 183 -24.73 -20.64 0.81
N LYS A 184 -25.49 -19.86 1.57
CA LYS A 184 -26.46 -20.37 2.55
C LYS A 184 -27.85 -20.32 1.95
N ALA A 185 -28.66 -21.34 2.21
CA ALA A 185 -30.01 -21.47 1.67
C ALA A 185 -30.93 -20.29 2.02
N ASP A 186 -30.70 -19.67 3.18
CA ASP A 186 -31.45 -18.53 3.70
C ASP A 186 -30.96 -17.16 3.14
N ASN A 187 -29.73 -17.10 2.63
CA ASN A 187 -29.18 -15.85 2.06
C ASN A 187 -28.13 -16.08 0.95
N PRO A 188 -28.52 -16.55 -0.25
CA PRO A 188 -27.58 -16.80 -1.36
C PRO A 188 -26.96 -15.51 -1.93
N GLN A 189 -27.61 -14.36 -1.72
CA GLN A 189 -27.11 -13.06 -2.22
C GLN A 189 -25.88 -12.58 -1.44
N ALA A 190 -25.71 -13.00 -0.18
CA ALA A 190 -24.56 -12.60 0.64
C ALA A 190 -23.24 -13.10 0.03
N ALA A 191 -23.16 -14.37 -0.38
CA ALA A 191 -21.97 -14.93 -1.01
C ALA A 191 -21.61 -14.23 -2.33
N ARG A 192 -22.61 -13.91 -3.14
CA ARG A 192 -22.42 -13.13 -4.37
C ARG A 192 -21.92 -11.72 -4.09
N SER A 193 -22.44 -11.07 -3.05
CA SER A 193 -21.99 -9.75 -2.62
C SER A 193 -20.52 -9.80 -2.15
N ALA A 194 -20.13 -10.78 -1.35
CA ALA A 194 -18.76 -10.98 -0.88
C ALA A 194 -17.78 -11.14 -2.05
N ARG A 195 -18.12 -11.99 -3.04
CA ARG A 195 -17.33 -12.16 -4.27
C ARG A 195 -17.18 -10.85 -5.04
N ASN A 196 -18.27 -10.10 -5.24
CA ASN A 196 -18.24 -8.81 -5.92
C ASN A 196 -17.38 -7.77 -5.19
N HIS A 197 -17.34 -7.80 -3.85
CA HIS A 197 -16.45 -6.93 -3.08
C HIS A 197 -14.98 -7.24 -3.36
N VAL A 198 -14.61 -8.51 -3.46
CA VAL A 198 -13.25 -8.94 -3.81
C VAL A 198 -12.88 -8.53 -5.23
N TYR A 199 -13.73 -8.79 -6.21
CA TYR A 199 -13.47 -8.47 -7.63
C TYR A 199 -13.27 -6.97 -7.86
N LYS A 200 -13.96 -6.12 -7.11
CA LYS A 200 -13.83 -4.66 -7.19
C LYS A 200 -12.51 -4.11 -6.62
N GLN A 201 -11.73 -4.93 -5.89
CA GLN A 201 -10.47 -4.45 -5.33
C GLN A 201 -9.35 -4.36 -6.38
N LEU A 202 -9.37 -5.24 -7.39
CA LEU A 202 -8.43 -5.30 -8.49
C LEU A 202 -9.19 -5.46 -9.80
N LEU A 203 -9.47 -4.35 -10.48
CA LEU A 203 -10.20 -4.35 -11.75
C LEU A 203 -9.31 -4.66 -12.96
N THR A 204 -8.01 -4.39 -12.83
CA THR A 204 -7.03 -4.62 -13.87
C THR A 204 -5.80 -5.30 -13.28
N CYS A 205 -5.11 -6.09 -14.09
CA CYS A 205 -3.84 -6.67 -13.71
C CYS A 205 -2.81 -5.56 -13.45
N PRO A 206 -2.25 -5.46 -12.22
CA PRO A 206 -1.33 -4.37 -11.91
C PRO A 206 -0.02 -4.46 -12.70
N PHE A 207 0.32 -5.62 -13.28
CA PHE A 207 1.50 -5.77 -14.11
C PHE A 207 1.27 -5.33 -15.56
N CYS A 208 0.24 -5.85 -16.24
CA CYS A 208 0.04 -5.65 -17.68
C CYS A 208 -1.16 -4.74 -18.04
N GLY A 209 -1.95 -4.31 -17.07
CA GLY A 209 -3.10 -3.42 -17.29
C GLY A 209 -4.35 -4.08 -17.88
N LYS A 210 -4.30 -5.35 -18.28
CA LYS A 210 -5.48 -6.04 -18.81
C LYS A 210 -6.57 -6.22 -17.76
N PRO A 211 -7.86 -6.15 -18.13
CA PRO A 211 -8.97 -6.34 -17.20
C PRO A 211 -8.90 -7.69 -16.48
N LEU A 212 -9.16 -7.67 -15.19
CA LEU A 212 -9.39 -8.87 -14.37
C LEU A 212 -10.90 -9.09 -14.22
N LYS A 213 -11.33 -10.32 -14.50
CA LYS A 213 -12.70 -10.77 -14.37
C LYS A 213 -12.83 -11.81 -13.25
N GLU A 214 -14.04 -12.26 -12.98
CA GLU A 214 -14.31 -13.27 -11.93
C GLU A 214 -13.45 -14.53 -12.07
N GLU A 215 -13.24 -15.00 -13.30
CA GLU A 215 -12.40 -16.16 -13.61
C GLU A 215 -10.92 -16.03 -13.22
N ASN A 216 -10.46 -14.80 -12.99
CA ASN A 216 -9.08 -14.52 -12.56
C ASN A 216 -8.88 -14.76 -11.05
N PHE A 217 -9.95 -14.83 -10.29
CA PHE A 217 -9.94 -15.02 -8.84
C PHE A 217 -10.33 -16.47 -8.50
N ASN A 218 -9.36 -17.22 -8.04
CA ASN A 218 -9.57 -18.57 -7.55
C ASN A 218 -9.84 -18.50 -6.03
N ILE A 219 -11.11 -18.44 -5.65
CA ILE A 219 -11.54 -18.39 -4.25
C ILE A 219 -11.73 -19.83 -3.76
N ASP A 220 -10.95 -20.23 -2.76
CA ASP A 220 -10.99 -21.55 -2.13
C ASP A 220 -11.34 -21.41 -0.64
N PRO A 221 -12.61 -21.54 -0.24
CA PRO A 221 -13.01 -21.41 1.16
C PRO A 221 -12.42 -22.50 2.07
N ASP A 222 -12.16 -23.70 1.53
CA ASP A 222 -11.60 -24.83 2.30
C ASP A 222 -10.14 -24.61 2.66
N LYS A 223 -9.38 -23.96 1.75
CA LYS A 223 -7.99 -23.56 1.99
C LYS A 223 -7.85 -22.16 2.57
N LYS A 224 -8.97 -21.47 2.74
CA LYS A 224 -9.01 -20.06 3.20
C LYS A 224 -8.03 -19.16 2.42
N SER A 225 -8.11 -19.23 1.09
CA SER A 225 -7.18 -18.51 0.21
C SER A 225 -7.85 -17.97 -1.05
N ILE A 226 -7.34 -16.85 -1.53
CA ILE A 226 -7.67 -16.28 -2.84
C ILE A 226 -6.39 -16.16 -3.65
N GLU A 227 -6.31 -16.91 -4.73
CA GLU A 227 -5.22 -16.77 -5.70
C GLU A 227 -5.71 -15.95 -6.90
N ILE A 228 -5.00 -14.89 -7.21
CA ILE A 228 -5.34 -13.96 -8.31
C ILE A 228 -4.33 -14.13 -9.44
N PHE A 229 -4.82 -14.40 -10.66
CA PHE A 229 -4.00 -14.61 -11.84
C PHE A 229 -4.46 -13.75 -13.01
N CYS A 230 -3.56 -13.47 -13.93
CA CYS A 230 -3.89 -12.81 -15.19
C CYS A 230 -4.32 -13.83 -16.27
N SER A 231 -5.19 -13.42 -17.19
CA SER A 231 -5.60 -14.21 -18.35
C SER A 231 -4.72 -13.96 -19.59
N ASP A 232 -3.90 -12.91 -19.57
CA ASP A 232 -3.01 -12.55 -20.65
C ASP A 232 -1.79 -13.48 -20.69
N ARG A 233 -1.52 -14.10 -21.84
CA ARG A 233 -0.45 -15.09 -22.03
C ARG A 233 0.96 -14.50 -21.89
N ASP A 234 1.12 -13.24 -22.22
CA ASP A 234 2.39 -12.52 -22.15
C ASP A 234 2.67 -11.96 -20.75
N CYS A 235 1.67 -11.98 -19.88
CA CYS A 235 1.79 -11.49 -18.52
C CYS A 235 2.67 -12.43 -17.66
N GLN A 236 3.49 -11.84 -16.78
CA GLN A 236 4.28 -12.58 -15.78
C GLN A 236 3.39 -13.40 -14.84
N PHE A 237 2.18 -12.93 -14.55
CA PHE A 237 1.20 -13.54 -13.65
C PHE A 237 0.14 -14.36 -14.38
N TYR A 238 0.48 -14.87 -15.58
CA TYR A 238 -0.43 -15.71 -16.34
C TYR A 238 -0.70 -17.04 -15.66
N ARG A 239 -1.98 -17.43 -15.56
CA ARG A 239 -2.46 -18.61 -14.84
C ARG A 239 -1.79 -19.94 -15.23
N TYR A 240 -1.42 -20.11 -16.50
CA TYR A 240 -0.92 -21.35 -17.05
C TYR A 240 0.59 -21.36 -17.34
N LYS A 241 1.36 -20.40 -16.75
CA LYS A 241 2.82 -20.52 -16.77
C LYS A 241 3.30 -21.68 -15.89
N ASN A 242 4.45 -22.27 -16.25
CA ASN A 242 5.05 -23.38 -15.49
C ASN A 242 5.29 -22.99 -14.03
N ASP A 243 5.77 -21.78 -13.79
CA ASP A 243 5.89 -21.16 -12.46
C ASP A 243 4.62 -20.38 -12.15
N ARG A 244 3.56 -21.08 -11.80
CA ARG A 244 2.28 -20.48 -11.44
C ARG A 244 2.43 -19.55 -10.24
N ILE A 245 2.51 -18.24 -10.48
CA ILE A 245 2.69 -17.21 -9.46
C ILE A 245 1.43 -16.38 -9.37
N PRO A 246 0.70 -16.40 -8.23
CA PRO A 246 -0.40 -15.49 -8.02
C PRO A 246 0.11 -14.06 -7.79
N ILE A 247 -0.72 -13.09 -8.10
CA ILE A 247 -0.51 -11.69 -7.70
C ILE A 247 -0.51 -11.63 -6.17
N PRO A 248 0.56 -11.11 -5.50
CA PRO A 248 0.74 -11.24 -4.05
C PRO A 248 -0.10 -10.21 -3.26
N VAL A 249 -1.42 -10.30 -3.41
CA VAL A 249 -2.41 -9.42 -2.76
C VAL A 249 -3.41 -10.26 -2.00
N TYR A 250 -3.62 -9.96 -0.72
CA TYR A 250 -4.60 -10.62 0.15
C TYR A 250 -5.76 -9.68 0.46
N LEU A 251 -6.99 -10.17 0.36
CA LEU A 251 -8.20 -9.37 0.36
C LEU A 251 -9.21 -9.72 1.46
N VAL A 252 -8.97 -10.80 2.19
CA VAL A 252 -9.84 -11.28 3.27
C VAL A 252 -9.07 -11.19 4.59
N ASP A 253 -9.69 -10.66 5.65
CA ASP A 253 -9.03 -10.49 6.95
C ASP A 253 -8.42 -11.81 7.46
N GLU A 254 -9.19 -12.89 7.39
CA GLU A 254 -8.76 -14.21 7.84
C GLU A 254 -7.50 -14.68 7.10
N GLU A 255 -7.39 -14.43 5.78
CA GLU A 255 -6.19 -14.72 5.00
C GLU A 255 -5.04 -13.79 5.35
N ILE A 256 -5.31 -12.49 5.55
CA ILE A 256 -4.30 -11.50 5.93
C ILE A 256 -3.64 -11.90 7.25
N TYR A 257 -4.41 -12.32 8.26
CA TYR A 257 -3.85 -12.77 9.53
C TYR A 257 -3.01 -14.05 9.39
N ALA A 258 -3.47 -14.98 8.55
CA ALA A 258 -2.81 -16.27 8.32
C ALA A 258 -1.57 -16.17 7.43
N LYS A 259 -1.47 -15.17 6.56
CA LYS A 259 -0.33 -14.96 5.65
C LYS A 259 0.68 -13.93 6.15
N CYS A 260 0.31 -13.06 7.08
CA CYS A 260 1.16 -12.00 7.62
C CYS A 260 1.89 -11.22 6.50
N PRO A 261 1.18 -10.53 5.59
CA PRO A 261 1.79 -9.90 4.44
C PRO A 261 2.80 -8.82 4.86
N THR A 262 3.80 -8.59 4.03
CA THR A 262 4.89 -7.63 4.28
C THR A 262 4.37 -6.21 4.51
N ILE A 263 3.30 -5.84 3.80
CA ILE A 263 2.66 -4.53 3.88
C ILE A 263 1.19 -4.70 4.23
N ILE A 264 0.72 -3.94 5.20
CA ILE A 264 -0.71 -3.76 5.46
C ILE A 264 -1.13 -2.39 4.95
N LEU A 265 -2.08 -2.39 4.03
CA LEU A 265 -2.83 -1.21 3.62
C LEU A 265 -4.14 -1.19 4.37
N SER A 266 -4.30 -0.25 5.29
CA SER A 266 -5.45 -0.22 6.19
C SER A 266 -6.19 1.11 6.19
N THR A 267 -7.43 1.07 6.66
CA THR A 267 -8.19 2.26 7.03
C THR A 267 -8.15 2.44 8.55
N VAL A 268 -8.15 3.69 9.01
CA VAL A 268 -8.00 4.03 10.44
C VAL A 268 -9.10 3.41 11.32
N ASP A 269 -10.31 3.27 10.79
CA ASP A 269 -11.45 2.65 11.47
C ASP A 269 -11.29 1.15 11.72
N LYS A 270 -10.46 0.47 10.90
CA LYS A 270 -10.24 -0.97 11.03
C LYS A 270 -9.54 -1.34 12.35
N PHE A 271 -8.72 -0.45 12.88
CA PHE A 271 -8.02 -0.67 14.15
C PHE A 271 -8.96 -0.81 15.37
N ALA A 272 -10.21 -0.39 15.25
CA ALA A 272 -11.24 -0.65 16.27
C ALA A 272 -11.49 -2.18 16.48
N ARG A 273 -11.01 -3.05 15.59
CA ARG A 273 -11.12 -4.50 15.76
C ARG A 273 -10.07 -5.09 16.71
N LEU A 274 -8.96 -4.39 16.98
CA LEU A 274 -7.86 -4.91 17.79
C LEU A 274 -8.31 -5.55 19.11
N PRO A 275 -9.21 -4.94 19.91
CA PRO A 275 -9.64 -5.52 21.17
C PRO A 275 -10.57 -6.74 21.03
N TRP A 276 -11.15 -6.96 19.85
CA TRP A 276 -12.22 -7.94 19.63
C TRP A 276 -11.78 -9.18 18.86
N ASP A 277 -10.62 -9.13 18.22
CA ASP A 277 -10.15 -10.22 17.34
C ASP A 277 -8.68 -10.53 17.64
N VAL A 278 -8.46 -11.62 18.38
CA VAL A 278 -7.11 -12.07 18.76
C VAL A 278 -6.21 -12.37 17.57
N ASN A 279 -6.78 -12.70 16.40
CA ASN A 279 -5.99 -12.98 15.20
C ASN A 279 -5.24 -11.73 14.70
N THR A 280 -5.68 -10.53 15.08
CA THR A 280 -4.97 -9.28 14.78
C THR A 280 -3.56 -9.23 15.37
N ASN A 281 -3.25 -10.04 16.40
CA ASN A 281 -1.91 -10.20 16.95
C ASN A 281 -0.89 -10.59 15.87
N ALA A 282 -1.31 -11.34 14.85
CA ALA A 282 -0.47 -11.74 13.72
C ALA A 282 0.08 -10.53 12.93
N LEU A 283 -0.67 -9.41 12.87
CA LEU A 283 -0.23 -8.17 12.21
C LEU A 283 0.95 -7.49 12.94
N PHE A 284 1.15 -7.83 14.21
CA PHE A 284 2.23 -7.31 15.05
C PHE A 284 3.32 -8.37 15.28
N GLY A 285 3.38 -9.38 14.42
CA GLY A 285 4.38 -10.44 14.49
C GLY A 285 4.19 -11.45 15.61
N ARG A 286 3.14 -11.33 16.42
CA ARG A 286 2.84 -12.22 17.56
C ARG A 286 2.24 -13.53 17.08
N VAL A 287 3.08 -14.38 16.49
CA VAL A 287 2.75 -15.72 16.00
C VAL A 287 3.75 -16.73 16.60
N ASP A 288 3.29 -17.94 16.92
CA ASP A 288 4.12 -18.98 17.53
C ASP A 288 4.11 -20.31 16.77
N ARG A 289 3.14 -20.47 15.88
CA ARG A 289 2.90 -21.73 15.14
C ARG A 289 2.54 -21.45 13.69
N LYS A 290 2.84 -22.42 12.81
CA LYS A 290 2.39 -22.42 11.42
C LYS A 290 1.64 -23.71 11.13
N CYS A 291 0.39 -23.59 10.69
CA CYS A 291 -0.42 -24.68 10.16
C CYS A 291 -0.09 -24.87 8.68
N SER A 292 0.14 -26.11 8.25
CA SER A 292 0.43 -26.42 6.84
C SER A 292 -0.72 -26.11 5.89
N ARG A 293 -1.95 -25.97 6.40
CA ARG A 293 -3.15 -25.68 5.61
C ARG A 293 -3.50 -24.19 5.66
N ASP A 294 -3.64 -23.63 6.85
CA ASP A 294 -4.17 -22.27 7.03
C ASP A 294 -3.08 -21.19 7.06
N GLY A 295 -1.84 -21.52 7.48
CA GLY A 295 -0.76 -20.55 7.60
C GLY A 295 -0.36 -20.23 9.04
N TYR A 296 0.01 -18.98 9.33
CA TYR A 296 0.48 -18.56 10.65
C TYR A 296 -0.67 -18.44 11.65
N VAL A 297 -0.41 -18.83 12.89
CA VAL A 297 -1.38 -18.79 13.99
C VAL A 297 -0.94 -17.73 14.99
N ALA A 298 -1.84 -16.80 15.28
CA ALA A 298 -1.59 -15.73 16.25
C ALA A 298 -1.51 -16.30 17.67
N ILE A 299 -0.61 -15.72 18.49
CA ILE A 299 -0.53 -16.07 19.93
C ILE A 299 -1.86 -15.74 20.60
N GLY A 300 -2.39 -16.72 21.31
CA GLY A 300 -3.69 -16.65 21.99
C GLY A 300 -4.88 -17.06 21.11
N ALA A 301 -4.68 -17.30 19.81
CA ALA A 301 -5.75 -17.80 18.95
C ALA A 301 -5.94 -19.31 19.11
N GLU A 302 -7.20 -19.74 19.19
CA GLU A 302 -7.55 -21.14 19.10
C GLU A 302 -7.41 -21.64 17.67
N HIS A 303 -6.68 -22.72 17.47
CA HIS A 303 -6.51 -23.36 16.17
C HIS A 303 -6.47 -24.87 16.32
N GLY A 304 -7.47 -25.53 15.73
CA GLY A 304 -7.59 -27.00 15.71
C GLY A 304 -6.75 -27.66 14.61
N ARG A 305 -6.52 -28.96 14.75
CA ARG A 305 -5.95 -29.77 13.66
C ARG A 305 -7.04 -30.08 12.64
N HIS A 306 -6.71 -29.94 11.36
CA HIS A 306 -7.60 -30.35 10.28
C HIS A 306 -7.39 -31.82 9.97
N ASN A 307 -8.46 -32.59 10.00
CA ASN A 307 -8.44 -33.97 9.54
C ASN A 307 -8.27 -34.03 8.00
N LYS A 308 -7.86 -35.21 7.51
CA LYS A 308 -7.83 -35.46 6.07
C LYS A 308 -9.23 -35.35 5.49
N THR A 309 -9.40 -34.43 4.53
CA THR A 309 -10.62 -34.30 3.72
C THR A 309 -10.17 -34.27 2.26
N ALA A 310 -10.61 -35.25 1.44
CA ALA A 310 -10.20 -35.29 0.05
C ALA A 310 -10.61 -33.98 -0.67
N PRO A 311 -9.72 -33.32 -1.44
CA PRO A 311 -8.35 -33.74 -1.77
C PRO A 311 -7.25 -33.30 -0.78
N LEU A 312 -7.59 -32.65 0.36
CA LEU A 312 -6.65 -32.03 1.28
C LEU A 312 -6.10 -33.03 2.31
N PRO A 313 -4.77 -33.11 2.53
CA PRO A 313 -4.18 -33.93 3.58
C PRO A 313 -4.52 -33.40 4.98
N ALA A 314 -4.32 -34.21 6.02
CA ALA A 314 -4.37 -33.73 7.39
C ALA A 314 -3.33 -32.61 7.61
N SER A 315 -3.69 -31.61 8.42
CA SER A 315 -2.75 -30.51 8.71
C SER A 315 -1.65 -30.95 9.68
N THR A 316 -0.46 -30.44 9.45
CA THR A 316 0.66 -30.46 10.41
C THR A 316 0.84 -29.08 11.04
N MET A 317 1.25 -29.07 12.30
CA MET A 317 1.54 -27.83 13.03
C MET A 317 3.02 -27.80 13.39
N VAL A 318 3.69 -26.69 13.09
CA VAL A 318 5.11 -26.48 13.37
C VAL A 318 5.24 -25.25 14.25
N ASN A 319 6.05 -25.34 15.31
CA ASN A 319 6.42 -24.17 16.11
C ASN A 319 7.42 -23.31 15.29
N ILE A 320 7.23 -22.01 15.38
CA ILE A 320 8.05 -21.03 14.67
C ILE A 320 8.48 -19.92 15.60
N ARG A 321 9.54 -19.21 15.24
CA ARG A 321 9.92 -17.95 15.89
C ARG A 321 8.90 -16.88 15.52
N PRO A 322 8.53 -15.98 16.44
CA PRO A 322 7.66 -14.82 16.12
C PRO A 322 8.35 -13.93 15.09
N PHE A 323 7.55 -13.15 14.37
CA PHE A 323 8.10 -12.12 13.50
C PHE A 323 8.42 -10.85 14.28
N LEU A 324 9.35 -10.05 13.75
CA LEU A 324 9.46 -8.67 14.20
C LEU A 324 8.13 -7.93 13.95
N PRO A 325 7.71 -7.06 14.87
CA PRO A 325 6.56 -6.19 14.63
C PRO A 325 6.84 -5.18 13.51
N PRO A 326 5.81 -4.42 13.08
CA PRO A 326 5.98 -3.36 12.10
C PRO A 326 7.02 -2.31 12.51
N GLU A 327 7.96 -2.00 11.61
CA GLU A 327 9.04 -1.06 11.86
C GLU A 327 8.76 0.35 11.31
N LEU A 328 7.88 0.44 10.30
CA LEU A 328 7.50 1.70 9.67
C LEU A 328 5.98 1.84 9.64
N ILE A 329 5.49 2.93 10.19
CA ILE A 329 4.08 3.30 10.17
C ILE A 329 3.93 4.58 9.37
N ILE A 330 3.15 4.53 8.30
CA ILE A 330 2.89 5.67 7.42
C ILE A 330 1.42 6.05 7.54
N GLN A 331 1.16 7.32 7.86
CA GLN A 331 -0.19 7.90 7.87
C GLN A 331 -0.31 8.91 6.75
N ASP A 332 -1.08 8.59 5.72
CA ASP A 332 -1.38 9.55 4.66
C ASP A 332 -2.63 10.39 5.00
N GLU A 333 -2.67 11.61 4.47
CA GLU A 333 -3.75 12.58 4.65
C GLU A 333 -4.11 12.83 6.13
N LEU A 334 -3.09 13.10 6.96
CA LEU A 334 -3.25 13.32 8.40
C LEU A 334 -4.34 14.34 8.76
N HIS A 335 -4.52 15.39 7.95
CA HIS A 335 -5.47 16.46 8.19
C HIS A 335 -6.93 16.00 8.30
N LEU A 336 -7.24 14.79 7.87
CA LEU A 336 -8.58 14.20 7.98
C LEU A 336 -8.85 13.53 9.33
N ILE A 337 -7.80 13.27 10.10
CA ILE A 337 -7.91 12.66 11.43
C ILE A 337 -8.09 13.77 12.46
N THR A 338 -9.29 14.33 12.56
CA THR A 338 -9.62 15.46 13.42
C THR A 338 -10.90 15.23 14.22
N GLY A 339 -11.14 16.06 15.23
CA GLY A 339 -12.34 16.01 16.04
C GLY A 339 -12.51 14.68 16.78
N PRO A 340 -13.76 14.17 16.91
CA PRO A 340 -14.03 12.92 17.64
C PRO A 340 -13.27 11.71 17.10
N LEU A 341 -13.10 11.62 15.77
CA LEU A 341 -12.30 10.56 15.14
C LEU A 341 -10.84 10.61 15.62
N GLY A 342 -10.24 11.81 15.68
CA GLY A 342 -8.87 11.98 16.17
C GLY A 342 -8.68 11.55 17.61
N THR A 343 -9.66 11.84 18.49
CA THR A 343 -9.61 11.44 19.91
C THR A 343 -9.63 9.91 20.06
N VAL A 344 -10.57 9.23 19.39
CA VAL A 344 -10.67 7.77 19.44
C VAL A 344 -9.43 7.11 18.80
N TYR A 345 -8.96 7.68 17.71
CA TYR A 345 -7.79 7.17 17.00
C TYR A 345 -6.50 7.30 17.84
N GLY A 346 -6.32 8.41 18.59
CA GLY A 346 -5.19 8.59 19.49
C GLY A 346 -5.14 7.53 20.60
N ALA A 347 -6.29 7.06 21.08
CA ALA A 347 -6.36 5.97 22.05
C ALA A 347 -5.90 4.63 21.40
N TYR A 348 -6.33 4.32 20.18
CA TYR A 348 -5.85 3.13 19.46
C TYR A 348 -4.37 3.22 19.14
N GLU A 349 -3.85 4.40 18.84
CA GLU A 349 -2.45 4.62 18.50
C GLU A 349 -1.51 4.22 19.64
N THR A 350 -1.90 4.48 20.88
CA THR A 350 -1.15 4.02 22.05
C THR A 350 -1.01 2.50 22.10
N ILE A 351 -2.09 1.79 21.77
CA ILE A 351 -2.09 0.32 21.72
C ILE A 351 -1.22 -0.17 20.54
N ILE A 352 -1.36 0.47 19.36
CA ILE A 352 -0.59 0.11 18.17
C ILE A 352 0.91 0.29 18.43
N GLU A 353 1.31 1.42 19.04
CA GLU A 353 2.71 1.64 19.38
C GLU A 353 3.23 0.57 20.35
N ASP A 354 2.50 0.27 21.43
CA ASP A 354 2.87 -0.74 22.42
C ASP A 354 3.04 -2.14 21.77
N MET A 355 2.13 -2.50 20.86
CA MET A 355 2.22 -3.76 20.12
C MET A 355 3.38 -3.79 19.13
N CYS A 356 3.88 -2.65 18.68
CA CYS A 356 5.04 -2.53 17.78
C CYS A 356 6.38 -2.42 18.52
N ILE A 357 6.38 -2.20 19.84
CA ILE A 357 7.63 -2.12 20.62
C ILE A 357 8.22 -3.52 20.81
N HIS A 358 9.53 -3.66 20.51
CA HIS A 358 10.31 -4.85 20.83
C HIS A 358 11.69 -4.41 21.33
N ASP A 359 12.19 -5.00 22.39
CA ASP A 359 13.49 -4.66 22.99
C ASP A 359 13.69 -3.16 23.25
N GLY A 360 12.60 -2.45 23.57
CA GLY A 360 12.59 -0.99 23.76
C GLY A 360 12.66 -0.18 22.46
N ILE A 361 12.70 -0.83 21.29
CA ILE A 361 12.74 -0.18 19.98
C ILE A 361 11.32 0.12 19.54
N LYS A 362 11.07 1.39 19.21
CA LYS A 362 9.79 1.90 18.73
C LYS A 362 9.73 1.92 17.20
N PRO A 363 8.53 1.83 16.58
CA PRO A 363 8.38 2.00 15.14
C PRO A 363 8.72 3.43 14.71
N LYS A 364 9.18 3.60 13.48
CA LYS A 364 9.34 4.92 12.84
C LYS A 364 8.00 5.40 12.29
N TYR A 365 7.66 6.65 12.54
CA TYR A 365 6.45 7.28 12.00
C TYR A 365 6.79 8.26 10.89
N VAL A 366 6.10 8.13 9.77
CA VAL A 366 6.08 9.05 8.63
C VAL A 366 4.64 9.48 8.38
N VAL A 367 4.42 10.76 8.27
CA VAL A 367 3.09 11.32 8.10
C VAL A 367 3.08 12.20 6.85
N SER A 368 2.01 12.14 6.07
CA SER A 368 1.82 12.96 4.89
C SER A 368 0.57 13.83 5.01
N THR A 369 0.66 15.08 4.58
CA THR A 369 -0.49 15.99 4.55
C THR A 369 -0.32 17.05 3.45
N ALA A 370 -1.45 17.58 2.97
CA ALA A 370 -1.48 18.73 2.07
C ALA A 370 -1.73 20.07 2.81
N THR A 371 -1.99 20.03 4.12
CA THR A 371 -2.24 21.22 4.94
C THR A 371 -1.40 21.19 6.20
N ILE A 372 -0.85 22.35 6.59
CA ILE A 372 0.10 22.46 7.72
C ILE A 372 -0.55 22.95 9.02
N LYS A 373 -1.71 23.60 8.96
CA LYS A 373 -2.29 24.25 10.13
C LYS A 373 -2.40 23.26 11.30
N ASN A 374 -1.67 23.50 12.39
CA ASN A 374 -1.62 22.69 13.60
C ASN A 374 -1.09 21.25 13.45
N ALA A 375 -0.41 20.91 12.34
CA ALA A 375 0.07 19.54 12.09
C ALA A 375 1.01 19.03 13.20
N ALA A 376 1.93 19.86 13.70
CA ALA A 376 2.84 19.48 14.79
C ALA A 376 2.10 19.21 16.12
N ALA A 377 1.07 20.01 16.44
CA ALA A 377 0.23 19.77 17.63
C ALA A 377 -0.61 18.48 17.45
N GLN A 378 -1.17 18.29 16.27
CA GLN A 378 -1.95 17.09 15.92
C GLN A 378 -1.09 15.81 16.03
N THR A 379 0.12 15.82 15.46
CA THR A 379 1.07 14.70 15.53
C THR A 379 1.45 14.37 16.98
N ARG A 380 1.69 15.39 17.79
CA ARG A 380 2.00 15.20 19.23
C ARG A 380 0.84 14.55 19.97
N CYS A 381 -0.38 15.00 19.72
CA CYS A 381 -1.57 14.45 20.37
C CYS A 381 -1.88 13.02 19.92
N LEU A 382 -1.64 12.69 18.63
CA LEU A 382 -1.94 11.36 18.09
C LEU A 382 -0.88 10.33 18.49
N TYR A 383 0.40 10.65 18.36
CA TYR A 383 1.49 9.67 18.48
C TYR A 383 2.29 9.81 19.78
N ALA A 384 1.91 10.72 20.69
CA ALA A 384 2.64 11.00 21.94
C ALA A 384 4.16 11.24 21.73
N ARG A 385 4.56 11.69 20.53
CA ARG A 385 5.94 12.00 20.20
C ARG A 385 6.26 13.45 20.48
N LYS A 386 7.41 13.71 21.12
CA LYS A 386 7.83 15.06 21.48
C LYS A 386 8.21 15.91 20.29
N ASN A 387 8.84 15.29 19.29
CA ASN A 387 9.41 15.98 18.16
C ASN A 387 8.70 15.59 16.85
N THR A 388 8.37 16.61 16.06
CA THR A 388 7.86 16.48 14.70
C THR A 388 8.72 17.36 13.81
N THR A 389 9.25 16.80 12.74
CA THR A 389 10.02 17.54 11.74
C THR A 389 9.21 17.65 10.48
N GLN A 390 8.96 18.88 10.05
CA GLN A 390 8.30 19.15 8.78
C GLN A 390 9.33 19.15 7.65
N PHE A 391 9.01 18.47 6.56
CA PHE A 391 9.78 18.51 5.34
C PHE A 391 8.85 18.80 4.15
N PRO A 392 9.19 19.69 3.22
CA PRO A 392 10.34 20.63 3.29
C PRO A 392 10.22 21.61 4.46
N PRO A 393 11.37 22.14 4.94
CA PRO A 393 11.34 23.26 5.87
C PRO A 393 10.75 24.50 5.18
N ASN A 394 10.21 25.42 5.97
CA ASN A 394 9.69 26.67 5.46
C ASN A 394 10.81 27.49 4.79
N GLY A 395 10.50 28.16 3.68
CA GLY A 395 11.35 29.14 3.06
C GLY A 395 11.28 30.50 3.80
N PHE A 396 12.02 31.47 3.27
CA PHE A 396 11.98 32.87 3.77
C PHE A 396 10.70 33.60 3.34
N GLU A 397 10.09 33.18 2.24
CA GLU A 397 8.87 33.72 1.68
C GLU A 397 7.74 32.69 1.71
N ILE A 398 6.49 33.19 1.73
CA ILE A 398 5.32 32.35 1.68
C ILE A 398 5.21 31.73 0.28
N GLY A 399 5.10 30.40 0.19
CA GLY A 399 4.96 29.69 -1.10
C GLY A 399 6.27 29.41 -1.82
N ASP A 400 7.41 29.89 -1.32
CA ASP A 400 8.73 29.61 -1.90
C ASP A 400 9.65 28.91 -0.90
N SER A 401 10.27 27.82 -1.33
CA SER A 401 11.24 27.05 -0.57
C SER A 401 12.29 26.46 -1.53
N PHE A 402 13.34 25.85 -1.00
CA PHE A 402 14.35 25.21 -1.85
C PHE A 402 13.75 24.18 -2.84
N PHE A 403 12.67 23.50 -2.47
CA PHE A 403 12.07 22.44 -3.28
C PHE A 403 10.78 22.84 -4.00
N ILE A 404 10.18 23.96 -3.63
CA ILE A 404 8.89 24.43 -4.15
C ILE A 404 9.02 25.90 -4.51
N ARG A 405 8.59 26.24 -5.70
CA ARG A 405 8.43 27.62 -6.14
C ARG A 405 7.00 27.85 -6.60
N GLU A 406 6.35 28.83 -6.03
CA GLU A 406 5.03 29.27 -6.50
C GLU A 406 5.22 30.16 -7.74
N ILE A 407 4.55 29.79 -8.83
CA ILE A 407 4.53 30.58 -10.07
C ILE A 407 3.34 31.53 -10.00
N SER A 408 3.54 32.79 -10.38
CA SER A 408 2.44 33.75 -10.42
C SER A 408 1.33 33.28 -11.35
N VAL A 409 0.10 33.55 -10.94
CA VAL A 409 -1.10 33.27 -11.76
C VAL A 409 -1.08 34.03 -13.09
N ASP A 410 -0.39 35.17 -13.12
CA ASP A 410 -0.24 36.01 -14.34
C ASP A 410 0.79 35.43 -15.32
N ASP A 411 1.78 34.65 -14.81
CA ASP A 411 2.85 34.08 -15.65
C ASP A 411 2.43 32.70 -16.22
N ASP A 412 1.74 31.86 -15.41
CA ASP A 412 1.30 30.53 -15.85
C ASP A 412 0.00 30.11 -15.11
N PRO A 413 -1.17 30.53 -15.60
CA PRO A 413 -2.45 30.23 -14.97
C PRO A 413 -2.80 28.74 -15.13
N PHE A 414 -2.62 27.97 -14.07
CA PHE A 414 -2.85 26.52 -14.07
C PHE A 414 -4.32 26.11 -13.87
N ARG A 415 -5.12 26.93 -13.16
CA ARG A 415 -6.53 26.62 -12.87
C ARG A 415 -7.43 27.84 -12.94
N LYS A 416 -8.56 27.69 -13.60
CA LYS A 416 -9.65 28.67 -13.59
C LYS A 416 -10.82 28.14 -12.75
N TYR A 417 -11.18 28.88 -11.71
CA TYR A 417 -12.36 28.58 -10.91
C TYR A 417 -13.57 29.32 -11.46
N VAL A 418 -14.64 28.57 -11.80
CA VAL A 418 -15.88 29.13 -12.30
C VAL A 418 -16.98 28.80 -11.31
N GLY A 419 -17.57 29.84 -10.70
CA GLY A 419 -18.74 29.68 -9.83
C GLY A 419 -20.00 29.56 -10.67
N VAL A 420 -20.80 28.51 -10.46
CA VAL A 420 -22.12 28.34 -11.10
C VAL A 420 -23.20 28.60 -10.07
N CYS A 421 -23.95 29.69 -10.25
CA CYS A 421 -25.13 30.00 -9.45
C CYS A 421 -26.38 29.48 -10.19
N ALA A 422 -27.14 28.64 -9.52
CA ALA A 422 -28.37 28.04 -10.09
C ALA A 422 -29.57 28.27 -9.15
N PRO A 423 -30.11 29.52 -9.08
CA PRO A 423 -31.21 29.83 -8.20
C PRO A 423 -32.44 28.99 -8.53
N GLY A 424 -33.15 28.51 -7.52
CA GLY A 424 -34.36 27.69 -7.71
C GLY A 424 -34.12 26.25 -8.18
N GLN A 425 -32.86 25.81 -8.31
CA GLN A 425 -32.48 24.43 -8.67
C GLN A 425 -31.85 23.69 -7.51
N SER A 426 -32.06 22.37 -7.43
CA SER A 426 -31.28 21.56 -6.49
C SER A 426 -29.83 21.49 -6.93
N VAL A 427 -28.89 21.40 -5.97
CA VAL A 427 -27.45 21.21 -6.24
C VAL A 427 -27.23 20.03 -7.19
N LYS A 428 -27.97 18.93 -7.00
CA LYS A 428 -27.91 17.74 -7.85
C LYS A 428 -28.28 18.04 -9.30
N THR A 429 -29.35 18.80 -9.52
CA THR A 429 -29.81 19.18 -10.87
C THR A 429 -28.81 20.10 -11.56
N ALA A 430 -28.29 21.11 -10.84
CA ALA A 430 -27.25 21.99 -11.34
C ALA A 430 -25.98 21.24 -11.74
N LEU A 431 -25.52 20.32 -10.87
CA LEU A 431 -24.33 19.51 -11.10
C LEU A 431 -24.48 18.60 -12.34
N LEU A 432 -25.63 17.93 -12.50
CA LEU A 432 -25.89 17.09 -13.66
C LEU A 432 -25.87 17.90 -14.97
N ARG A 433 -26.40 19.12 -14.97
CA ARG A 433 -26.36 20.01 -16.14
C ARG A 433 -24.93 20.46 -16.47
N VAL A 434 -24.14 20.83 -15.45
CA VAL A 434 -22.75 21.20 -15.64
C VAL A 434 -21.93 20.04 -16.22
N TYR A 435 -22.10 18.83 -15.69
CA TYR A 435 -21.44 17.63 -16.24
C TYR A 435 -21.86 17.34 -17.68
N ALA A 436 -23.16 17.45 -18.00
CA ALA A 436 -23.63 17.23 -19.35
C ALA A 436 -22.99 18.22 -20.34
N ILE A 437 -22.89 19.50 -19.97
CA ILE A 437 -22.26 20.54 -20.80
C ILE A 437 -20.76 20.26 -20.97
N ILE A 438 -20.03 19.93 -19.89
CA ILE A 438 -18.60 19.65 -19.95
C ILE A 438 -18.32 18.42 -20.83
N LEU A 439 -19.09 17.33 -20.63
CA LEU A 439 -18.94 16.10 -21.44
C LEU A 439 -19.28 16.34 -22.90
N GLN A 440 -20.31 17.12 -23.19
CA GLN A 440 -20.65 17.49 -24.57
C GLN A 440 -19.58 18.35 -25.23
N ALA A 441 -19.01 19.30 -24.49
CA ALA A 441 -17.90 20.13 -24.97
C ALA A 441 -16.66 19.26 -25.23
N ALA A 442 -16.28 18.41 -24.28
CA ALA A 442 -15.15 17.49 -24.42
C ALA A 442 -15.32 16.60 -25.66
N TYR A 443 -16.52 16.01 -25.85
CA TYR A 443 -16.82 15.21 -27.04
C TYR A 443 -16.67 16.03 -28.33
N THR A 444 -17.23 17.25 -28.37
CA THR A 444 -17.16 18.13 -29.55
C THR A 444 -15.71 18.48 -29.91
N TYR A 445 -14.88 18.81 -28.90
CA TYR A 445 -13.47 19.13 -29.11
C TYR A 445 -12.62 17.90 -29.43
N SER A 446 -12.94 16.70 -28.91
CA SER A 446 -12.23 15.47 -29.25
C SER A 446 -12.33 15.06 -30.73
N LEU A 447 -13.33 15.62 -31.45
CA LEU A 447 -13.49 15.42 -32.90
C LEU A 447 -12.60 16.34 -33.73
N GLN A 448 -11.89 17.29 -33.12
CA GLN A 448 -10.99 18.24 -33.77
C GLN A 448 -9.54 17.82 -33.49
N ASP A 449 -8.75 17.60 -34.54
CA ASP A 449 -7.36 17.10 -34.39
C ASP A 449 -6.46 18.05 -33.55
N GLU A 450 -6.77 19.36 -33.53
CA GLU A 450 -6.07 20.37 -32.74
C GLU A 450 -6.15 20.16 -31.21
N TYR A 451 -7.20 19.49 -30.69
CA TYR A 451 -7.46 19.33 -29.26
C TYR A 451 -7.38 17.88 -28.78
N LYS A 452 -6.97 16.96 -29.65
CA LYS A 452 -6.96 15.52 -29.35
C LYS A 452 -6.03 15.17 -28.16
N ASP A 453 -4.89 15.84 -28.09
CA ASP A 453 -3.87 15.61 -27.03
C ASP A 453 -4.21 16.31 -25.69
N VAL A 454 -5.23 17.18 -25.68
CA VAL A 454 -5.64 17.97 -24.51
C VAL A 454 -6.81 17.33 -23.75
N ILE A 455 -7.54 16.41 -24.40
CA ILE A 455 -8.80 15.83 -23.85
C ILE A 455 -8.60 14.42 -23.30
N ASP A 456 -7.46 13.78 -23.58
CA ASP A 456 -7.02 12.51 -22.97
C ASP A 456 -6.42 12.76 -21.57
#